data_711a2bae3ca529f014c2201cb4a59dd3
#
_entry.id   711a2bae3ca529f014c2201cb4a59dd3
#
_cell.length_a   1.000
_cell.length_b   1.000
_cell.length_c   1.000
_cell.angle_alpha   90.00
_cell.angle_beta   90.00
_cell.angle_gamma   90.00
#
_symmetry.space_group_name_H-M   'P 1'
#
loop_
_entity.id
_entity.type
_entity.pdbx_description
1 polymer ?
#
loop_
_entity_poly.entity_id
_entity_poly.type
_entity_poly.pdbx_seq_one_letter_code
_entity_poly.pdbx_strand_id
1 'polypeptide(L)'
;VEIDEMVNENAFSNTKINNTNKINIITGTGENIPSSNYDFLLININRNTIVEEFKYFLHTLKKDSVLILSGFLYTDVDYILKFLLNHELNIITSEVENNWAVLMVKFN
;
A
#
# COMPACT_ATOMS: atom_id res chain seq x y z
N VAL A 1 -8.69 -0.31 1.48
CA VAL A 1 -9.07 -1.73 1.62
C VAL A 1 -8.47 -2.28 2.91
N GLU A 2 -9.25 -2.96 3.70
CA GLU A 2 -8.86 -3.56 4.98
C GLU A 2 -9.57 -4.90 5.14
N ILE A 3 -8.85 -5.92 5.57
CA ILE A 3 -9.43 -7.25 5.77
C ILE A 3 -10.22 -7.39 7.07
N ASP A 4 -9.90 -6.60 8.07
CA ASP A 4 -10.54 -6.66 9.40
C ASP A 4 -11.85 -5.90 9.40
N GLU A 5 -12.97 -6.63 9.56
CA GLU A 5 -14.31 -6.05 9.57
C GLU A 5 -14.52 -5.07 10.73
N MET A 6 -13.96 -5.34 11.91
CA MET A 6 -14.08 -4.46 13.06
C MET A 6 -13.37 -3.13 12.85
N VAL A 7 -12.17 -3.16 12.24
CA VAL A 7 -11.44 -1.96 11.87
C VAL A 7 -12.24 -1.17 10.83
N ASN A 8 -12.86 -1.83 9.88
CA ASN A 8 -13.69 -1.18 8.86
C ASN A 8 -14.95 -0.54 9.43
N GLU A 9 -15.60 -1.17 10.40
CA GLU A 9 -16.74 -0.58 11.10
C GLU A 9 -16.34 0.73 11.79
N ASN A 10 -15.20 0.74 12.47
CA ASN A 10 -14.66 1.94 13.11
C ASN A 10 -14.32 3.02 12.08
N ALA A 11 -13.66 2.65 10.98
CA ALA A 11 -13.33 3.56 9.90
C ALA A 11 -14.60 4.16 9.28
N PHE A 12 -15.62 3.36 9.04
CA PHE A 12 -16.89 3.82 8.49
C PHE A 12 -17.59 4.81 9.44
N SER A 13 -17.60 4.51 10.74
CA SER A 13 -18.14 5.44 11.75
C SER A 13 -17.37 6.76 11.76
N ASN A 14 -16.03 6.72 11.66
CA ASN A 14 -15.19 7.90 11.61
C ASN A 14 -15.45 8.74 10.37
N THR A 15 -15.69 8.15 9.21
CA THR A 15 -16.02 8.89 7.99
C THR A 15 -17.33 9.64 8.13
N LYS A 16 -18.33 9.05 8.79
CA LYS A 16 -19.60 9.71 9.08
C LYS A 16 -19.44 10.88 10.04
N ILE A 17 -18.71 10.68 11.15
CA ILE A 17 -18.47 11.72 12.16
C ILE A 17 -17.74 12.92 11.54
N ASN A 18 -16.81 12.68 10.62
CA ASN A 18 -15.99 13.72 9.99
C ASN A 18 -16.55 14.24 8.66
N ASN A 19 -17.74 13.80 8.24
CA ASN A 19 -18.37 14.18 6.98
C ASN A 19 -17.49 13.95 5.74
N THR A 20 -16.68 12.87 5.75
CA THR A 20 -15.77 12.53 4.66
C THR A 20 -16.42 11.56 3.67
N ASN A 21 -17.32 12.08 2.84
CA ASN A 21 -18.11 11.29 1.89
C ASN A 21 -17.34 10.82 0.64
N LYS A 22 -16.10 11.26 0.47
CA LYS A 22 -15.22 10.87 -0.64
C LYS A 22 -14.39 9.61 -0.35
N ILE A 23 -14.48 9.07 0.87
CA ILE A 23 -13.76 7.88 1.28
C ILE A 23 -14.66 6.66 1.11
N ASN A 24 -14.22 5.71 0.30
CA ASN A 24 -14.88 4.42 0.13
C ASN A 24 -14.11 3.36 0.94
N ILE A 25 -14.80 2.70 1.87
CA ILE A 25 -14.22 1.64 2.69
C ILE A 25 -14.60 0.30 2.09
N ILE A 26 -13.60 -0.54 1.84
CA ILE A 26 -13.76 -1.85 1.25
C ILE A 26 -13.14 -2.89 2.17
N THR A 27 -13.93 -3.87 2.58
CA THR A 27 -13.42 -5.03 3.32
C THR A 27 -12.90 -6.05 2.35
N GLY A 28 -11.63 -6.44 2.52
CA GLY A 28 -11.00 -7.42 1.65
C GLY A 28 -9.48 -7.31 1.62
N THR A 29 -8.91 -7.85 0.57
CA THR A 29 -7.47 -7.90 0.32
C THR A 29 -7.11 -7.05 -0.90
N GLY A 30 -5.87 -7.14 -1.37
CA GLY A 30 -5.44 -6.46 -2.60
C GLY A 30 -6.27 -6.83 -3.82
N GLU A 31 -6.79 -8.07 -3.86
CA GLU A 31 -7.68 -8.53 -4.93
C GLU A 31 -8.97 -7.69 -5.04
N ASN A 32 -9.41 -7.10 -3.94
CA ASN A 32 -10.65 -6.33 -3.88
C ASN A 32 -10.46 -4.84 -4.20
N ILE A 33 -9.24 -4.42 -4.52
CA ILE A 33 -8.98 -3.03 -4.93
C ILE A 33 -9.72 -2.78 -6.25
N PRO A 34 -10.56 -1.73 -6.32
CA PRO A 34 -11.26 -1.40 -7.57
C PRO A 34 -10.28 -1.16 -8.73
N SER A 35 -10.64 -1.68 -9.89
CA SER A 35 -9.86 -1.49 -11.11
C SER A 35 -9.84 -0.01 -11.49
N SER A 36 -8.68 0.62 -11.32
CA SER A 36 -8.47 2.02 -11.67
C SER A 36 -6.97 2.28 -11.80
N ASN A 37 -6.60 3.35 -12.47
CA ASN A 37 -5.22 3.80 -12.55
C ASN A 37 -5.00 4.89 -11.50
N TYR A 38 -4.50 4.50 -10.33
CA TYR A 38 -4.27 5.43 -9.24
C TYR A 38 -2.96 6.20 -9.42
N ASP A 39 -2.97 7.48 -9.06
CA ASP A 39 -1.74 8.29 -9.02
C ASP A 39 -0.85 7.92 -7.83
N PHE A 40 -1.48 7.63 -6.70
CA PHE A 40 -0.81 7.26 -5.46
C PHE A 40 -1.45 6.00 -4.88
N LEU A 41 -0.62 5.10 -4.40
CA LEU A 41 -1.05 3.90 -3.70
C LEU A 41 -0.29 3.79 -2.38
N LEU A 42 -1.01 3.93 -1.27
CA LEU A 42 -0.46 3.80 0.07
C LEU A 42 -0.75 2.41 0.60
N ILE A 43 0.31 1.68 0.93
CA ILE A 43 0.22 0.27 1.34
C ILE A 43 0.91 0.14 2.70
N ASN A 44 0.13 -0.15 3.73
CA ASN A 44 0.62 -0.35 5.09
C ASN A 44 0.31 -1.78 5.53
N ILE A 45 1.16 -2.71 5.16
CA ILE A 45 1.04 -4.14 5.44
C ILE A 45 2.43 -4.75 5.65
N ASN A 46 2.48 -5.95 6.24
CA ASN A 46 3.75 -6.60 6.48
C ASN A 46 4.44 -7.08 5.19
N ARG A 47 5.74 -7.40 5.30
CA ARG A 47 6.57 -7.84 4.18
C ARG A 47 5.97 -8.99 3.39
N ASN A 48 5.49 -10.02 4.08
CA ASN A 48 4.97 -11.21 3.39
C ASN A 48 3.72 -10.90 2.58
N THR A 49 2.82 -10.09 3.15
CA THR A 49 1.60 -9.68 2.47
C THR A 49 1.91 -8.78 1.27
N ILE A 50 2.92 -7.89 1.37
CA ILE A 50 3.37 -7.08 0.23
C ILE A 50 3.75 -7.99 -0.94
N VAL A 51 4.57 -8.99 -0.69
CA VAL A 51 5.05 -9.91 -1.75
C VAL A 51 3.90 -10.74 -2.33
N GLU A 52 3.03 -11.28 -1.48
CA GLU A 52 1.92 -12.12 -1.91
C GLU A 52 0.89 -11.37 -2.74
N GLU A 53 0.59 -10.13 -2.37
CA GLU A 53 -0.47 -9.34 -3.00
C GLU A 53 0.02 -8.35 -4.07
N PHE A 54 1.32 -8.28 -4.29
CA PHE A 54 1.91 -7.27 -5.18
C PHE A 54 1.34 -7.32 -6.60
N LYS A 55 1.01 -8.49 -7.09
CA LYS A 55 0.37 -8.67 -8.40
C LYS A 55 -0.94 -7.88 -8.55
N TYR A 56 -1.69 -7.75 -7.47
CA TYR A 56 -2.93 -6.97 -7.48
C TYR A 56 -2.64 -5.46 -7.53
N PHE A 57 -1.59 -5.02 -6.84
CA PHE A 57 -1.19 -3.61 -6.85
C PHE A 57 -0.73 -3.18 -8.24
N LEU A 58 0.00 -4.04 -8.95
CA LEU A 58 0.48 -3.75 -10.30
C LEU A 58 -0.65 -3.39 -11.27
N HIS A 59 -1.81 -4.03 -11.14
CA HIS A 59 -2.95 -3.76 -12.00
C HIS A 59 -3.58 -2.40 -11.78
N THR A 60 -3.24 -1.74 -10.70
CA THR A 60 -3.78 -0.43 -10.32
C THR A 60 -2.83 0.72 -10.64
N LEU A 61 -1.64 0.40 -11.15
CA LEU A 61 -0.60 1.37 -11.44
C LEU A 61 -0.61 1.78 -12.90
N LYS A 62 -0.28 3.04 -13.12
CA LYS A 62 0.02 3.60 -14.44
C LYS A 62 1.43 4.19 -14.42
N LYS A 63 1.92 4.61 -15.58
CA LYS A 63 3.19 5.32 -15.68
C LYS A 63 3.20 6.52 -14.71
N ASP A 64 4.28 6.66 -13.97
CA ASP A 64 4.49 7.71 -12.98
C ASP A 64 3.67 7.59 -11.69
N SER A 65 2.93 6.50 -11.50
CA SER A 65 2.30 6.22 -10.21
C SER A 65 3.35 6.08 -9.10
N VAL A 66 3.00 6.56 -7.93
CA VAL A 66 3.85 6.50 -6.73
C VAL A 66 3.24 5.55 -5.72
N LEU A 67 4.05 4.58 -5.27
CA LEU A 67 3.69 3.68 -4.18
C LEU A 67 4.43 4.12 -2.92
N ILE A 68 3.71 4.16 -1.82
CA ILE A 68 4.28 4.37 -0.50
C ILE A 68 4.05 3.10 0.30
N LEU A 69 5.13 2.38 0.57
CA LEU A 69 5.10 1.10 1.28
C LEU A 69 5.55 1.30 2.71
N SER A 70 4.77 0.81 3.66
CA SER A 70 5.05 0.86 5.09
C SER A 70 4.47 -0.36 5.80
N GLY A 71 4.68 -0.46 7.13
CA GLY A 71 4.16 -1.57 7.91
C GLY A 71 5.16 -2.72 8.06
N PHE A 72 6.44 -2.48 7.77
CA PHE A 72 7.52 -3.45 7.91
C PHE A 72 8.74 -2.84 8.61
N LEU A 73 9.61 -3.69 9.11
CA LEU A 73 10.81 -3.26 9.82
C LEU A 73 11.96 -2.96 8.85
N TYR A 74 12.91 -2.13 9.29
CA TYR A 74 14.08 -1.81 8.49
C TYR A 74 14.88 -3.05 8.06
N THR A 75 14.84 -4.13 8.86
CA THR A 75 15.48 -5.40 8.52
C THR A 75 14.88 -6.09 7.32
N ASP A 76 13.65 -5.73 6.93
CA ASP A 76 12.96 -6.28 5.75
C ASP A 76 13.22 -5.48 4.47
N VAL A 77 13.83 -4.30 4.57
CA VAL A 77 14.00 -3.38 3.45
C VAL A 77 14.77 -4.03 2.29
N ASP A 78 15.90 -4.68 2.56
CA ASP A 78 16.71 -5.31 1.51
C ASP A 78 15.94 -6.38 0.75
N TYR A 79 15.15 -7.16 1.46
CA TYR A 79 14.31 -8.20 0.85
C TYR A 79 13.26 -7.56 -0.08
N ILE A 80 12.59 -6.52 0.39
CA ILE A 80 11.56 -5.82 -0.40
C ILE A 80 12.20 -5.12 -1.61
N LEU A 81 13.36 -4.47 -1.44
CA LEU A 81 14.06 -3.82 -2.55
C LEU A 81 14.43 -4.80 -3.67
N LYS A 82 14.96 -5.96 -3.32
CA LYS A 82 15.26 -7.01 -4.31
C LYS A 82 14.02 -7.48 -5.03
N PHE A 83 12.93 -7.61 -4.32
CA PHE A 83 11.64 -7.99 -4.91
C PHE A 83 11.14 -6.92 -5.89
N LEU A 84 11.21 -5.65 -5.51
CA LEU A 84 10.73 -4.53 -6.33
C LEU A 84 11.55 -4.34 -7.61
N LEU A 85 12.87 -4.58 -7.56
CA LEU A 85 13.74 -4.46 -8.74
C LEU A 85 13.31 -5.38 -9.89
N ASN A 86 12.62 -6.46 -9.61
CA ASN A 86 12.11 -7.38 -10.64
C ASN A 86 10.82 -6.90 -11.29
N HIS A 87 10.27 -5.74 -10.87
CA HIS A 87 8.96 -5.24 -11.30
C HIS A 87 9.00 -3.84 -11.93
N GLU A 88 10.14 -3.43 -12.46
CA GLU A 88 10.31 -2.13 -13.15
C GLU A 88 9.96 -0.92 -12.26
N LEU A 89 10.25 -1.00 -10.97
CA LEU A 89 10.00 0.07 -10.02
C LEU A 89 11.31 0.74 -9.60
N ASN A 90 11.30 2.06 -9.59
CA ASN A 90 12.42 2.87 -9.12
C ASN A 90 12.19 3.37 -7.71
N ILE A 91 13.19 3.19 -6.85
CA ILE A 91 13.15 3.69 -5.49
C ILE A 91 13.41 5.20 -5.52
N ILE A 92 12.49 5.99 -4.96
CA ILE A 92 12.65 7.44 -4.83
C ILE A 92 13.36 7.75 -3.52
N THR A 93 12.86 7.21 -2.41
CA THR A 93 13.43 7.42 -1.08
C THR A 93 13.12 6.26 -0.14
N SER A 94 13.93 6.13 0.88
CA SER A 94 13.80 5.15 1.94
C SER A 94 14.07 5.85 3.26
N GLU A 95 13.17 5.73 4.22
CA GLU A 95 13.30 6.31 5.55
C GLU A 95 13.04 5.27 6.64
N VAL A 96 13.71 5.43 7.78
CA VAL A 96 13.54 4.56 8.94
C VAL A 96 13.33 5.43 10.17
N GLU A 97 12.29 5.11 10.94
CA GLU A 97 12.01 5.74 12.23
C GLU A 97 11.58 4.67 13.22
N ASN A 98 12.23 4.62 14.38
CA ASN A 98 11.95 3.65 15.45
C ASN A 98 11.91 2.18 14.94
N ASN A 99 12.87 1.80 14.08
CA ASN A 99 12.96 0.50 13.42
C ASN A 99 11.88 0.21 12.37
N TRP A 100 10.92 1.08 12.16
CA TRP A 100 9.95 0.98 11.09
C TRP A 100 10.46 1.69 9.84
N ALA A 101 10.19 1.10 8.69
CA ALA A 101 10.65 1.63 7.41
C ALA A 101 9.50 2.09 6.54
N VAL A 102 9.80 3.08 5.71
CA VAL A 102 8.91 3.58 4.66
C VAL A 102 9.70 3.62 3.36
N LEU A 103 9.14 3.07 2.30
CA LEU A 103 9.71 3.13 0.96
C LEU A 103 8.76 3.90 0.04
N MET A 104 9.30 4.87 -0.67
CA MET A 104 8.58 5.56 -1.75
C MET A 104 9.14 5.09 -3.07
N VAL A 105 8.29 4.56 -3.93
CA VAL A 105 8.65 3.87 -5.16
C VAL A 105 7.83 4.43 -6.31
N LYS A 106 8.45 4.60 -7.46
CA LYS A 106 7.78 5.08 -8.66
C LYS A 106 7.71 3.99 -9.72
N PHE A 107 6.56 3.82 -10.34
CA PHE A 107 6.37 2.93 -11.47
C PHE A 107 6.78 3.62 -12.77
N ASN A 108 7.61 2.92 -13.54
CA ASN A 108 8.11 3.45 -14.82
C ASN A 108 7.16 3.20 -15.97
#